data_3f440fbf21e352959ed3c4cfd58308ef
#
_entry.id   3f440fbf21e352959ed3c4cfd58308ef
#
_cell.length_a   1.000
_cell.length_b   1.000
_cell.length_c   1.000
_cell.angle_alpha   90.00
_cell.angle_beta   90.00
_cell.angle_gamma   90.00
#
_symmetry.space_group_name_H-M   'P 1'
#
loop_
_entity.id
_entity.type
_entity.pdbx_description
1 polymer ?
#
loop_
_entity_poly.entity_id
_entity_poly.type
_entity_poly.pdbx_seq_one_letter_code
_entity_poly.pdbx_strand_id
1 'polypeptide(L)'
;MAQWGTFDELWVIARRADRLEALKEQVPFPVRPISLDLTDPQALELYRDLLENARPDVGLLANVAGFGKFGRYDQIPLADSLKMIDLNCKALVAMTELTLPYMKRGAKLLNLDSLSAFQPVPYLNVYASTKAFVLSYTRSLARELRPRGIRVMAVSPGWVKTEFFDHALQTSNDAVTYYNRLYEAKDVMKTALHDLYRTKKDVSIHGLPVRWQVRLVKLLPHKLVMDIWMRQQKHNKLPDED
;
A
#
# COMPACT_ATOMS: atom_id res chain seq x y z
N MET A 1 -12.28 2.79 -14.51
CA MET A 1 -12.79 1.47 -14.08
C MET A 1 -13.62 0.81 -15.18
N ALA A 2 -14.57 1.46 -15.81
CA ALA A 2 -15.43 0.87 -16.85
C ALA A 2 -14.68 0.13 -18.00
N GLN A 3 -13.47 0.50 -18.33
CA GLN A 3 -12.64 -0.19 -19.34
C GLN A 3 -11.97 -1.48 -18.87
N TRP A 4 -12.07 -1.83 -17.55
CA TRP A 4 -11.40 -2.98 -16.94
C TRP A 4 -12.34 -4.07 -16.44
N GLY A 5 -13.63 -3.89 -16.62
CA GLY A 5 -14.71 -4.79 -16.24
C GLY A 5 -15.94 -4.03 -15.77
N THR A 6 -17.07 -4.70 -15.76
CA THR A 6 -18.31 -4.20 -15.17
C THR A 6 -18.38 -4.67 -13.72
N PHE A 7 -18.67 -3.76 -12.82
CA PHE A 7 -18.95 -4.05 -11.41
C PHE A 7 -20.34 -3.51 -11.08
N ASP A 8 -21.12 -4.26 -10.35
CA ASP A 8 -22.47 -3.85 -9.96
C ASP A 8 -22.42 -2.81 -8.84
N GLU A 9 -21.44 -2.92 -7.94
CA GLU A 9 -21.28 -2.05 -6.79
C GLU A 9 -19.79 -1.93 -6.39
N LEU A 10 -19.41 -0.78 -5.84
CA LEU A 10 -18.10 -0.52 -5.24
C LEU A 10 -18.25 -0.31 -3.74
N TRP A 11 -17.69 -1.21 -2.93
CA TRP A 11 -17.56 -0.98 -1.49
C TRP A 11 -16.29 -0.19 -1.21
N VAL A 12 -16.44 0.95 -0.53
CA VAL A 12 -15.31 1.82 -0.16
C VAL A 12 -15.23 1.92 1.36
N ILE A 13 -14.09 1.47 1.91
CA ILE A 13 -13.90 1.31 3.34
C ILE A 13 -12.79 2.24 3.81
N ALA A 14 -13.12 3.20 4.67
CA ALA A 14 -12.18 4.11 5.32
C ALA A 14 -12.84 4.79 6.52
N ARG A 15 -12.08 5.60 7.27
CA ARG A 15 -12.56 6.25 8.51
C ARG A 15 -13.41 7.49 8.25
N ARG A 16 -13.18 8.22 7.16
CA ARG A 16 -13.81 9.53 6.88
C ARG A 16 -15.10 9.35 6.10
N ALA A 17 -16.23 9.25 6.82
CA ALA A 17 -17.53 9.00 6.23
C ALA A 17 -17.94 10.06 5.19
N ASP A 18 -17.67 11.34 5.44
CA ASP A 18 -17.93 12.46 4.55
C ASP A 18 -17.26 12.29 3.17
N ARG A 19 -16.00 11.88 3.18
CA ARG A 19 -15.23 11.63 1.95
C ARG A 19 -15.70 10.38 1.20
N LEU A 20 -16.14 9.36 1.93
CA LEU A 20 -16.71 8.17 1.32
C LEU A 20 -18.04 8.47 0.64
N GLU A 21 -18.90 9.29 1.26
CA GLU A 21 -20.16 9.73 0.66
C GLU A 21 -19.93 10.54 -0.62
N ALA A 22 -18.97 11.48 -0.60
CA ALA A 22 -18.63 12.30 -1.76
C ALA A 22 -18.18 11.47 -2.99
N LEU A 23 -17.71 10.23 -2.81
CA LEU A 23 -17.36 9.36 -3.93
C LEU A 23 -18.57 8.92 -4.77
N LYS A 24 -19.77 8.89 -4.20
CA LYS A 24 -21.00 8.54 -4.92
C LYS A 24 -21.26 9.46 -6.13
N GLU A 25 -20.86 10.72 -6.01
CA GLU A 25 -21.03 11.72 -7.08
C GLU A 25 -19.90 11.68 -8.12
N GLN A 26 -18.77 11.05 -7.79
CA GLN A 26 -17.56 11.07 -8.61
C GLN A 26 -17.41 9.85 -9.52
N VAL A 27 -18.17 8.78 -9.29
CA VAL A 27 -18.05 7.54 -10.05
C VAL A 27 -19.40 7.14 -10.65
N PRO A 28 -19.41 6.58 -11.88
CA PRO A 28 -20.63 6.31 -12.64
C PRO A 28 -21.29 4.97 -12.29
N PHE A 29 -21.13 4.46 -11.08
CA PHE A 29 -21.72 3.20 -10.62
C PHE A 29 -21.99 3.26 -9.10
N PRO A 30 -22.87 2.38 -8.57
CA PRO A 30 -23.22 2.38 -7.16
C PRO A 30 -22.02 2.27 -6.24
N VAL A 31 -21.96 3.16 -5.24
CA VAL A 31 -20.93 3.14 -4.19
C VAL A 31 -21.58 2.85 -2.87
N ARG A 32 -21.07 1.88 -2.15
CA ARG A 32 -21.41 1.56 -0.76
C ARG A 32 -20.30 2.07 0.17
N PRO A 33 -20.49 3.22 0.81
CA PRO A 33 -19.55 3.74 1.79
C PRO A 33 -19.66 2.94 3.10
N ILE A 34 -18.53 2.55 3.65
CA ILE A 34 -18.42 1.79 4.89
C ILE A 34 -17.39 2.49 5.77
N SER A 35 -17.84 3.22 6.79
CA SER A 35 -16.95 3.95 7.69
C SER A 35 -16.42 3.02 8.79
N LEU A 36 -15.16 2.58 8.66
CA LEU A 36 -14.49 1.70 9.62
C LEU A 36 -13.04 2.14 9.85
N ASP A 37 -12.56 2.05 11.08
CA ASP A 37 -11.13 2.08 11.39
C ASP A 37 -10.58 0.66 11.38
N LEU A 38 -9.87 0.29 10.33
CA LEU A 38 -9.33 -1.06 10.14
C LEU A 38 -8.26 -1.46 11.18
N THR A 39 -7.85 -0.54 12.04
CA THR A 39 -6.98 -0.86 13.19
C THR A 39 -7.76 -1.33 14.41
N ASP A 40 -9.08 -1.15 14.41
CA ASP A 40 -9.97 -1.61 15.46
C ASP A 40 -10.37 -3.08 15.20
N PRO A 41 -10.16 -4.01 16.16
CA PRO A 41 -10.62 -5.37 16.03
C PRO A 41 -12.13 -5.50 15.78
N GLN A 42 -12.96 -4.63 16.37
CA GLN A 42 -14.39 -4.62 16.16
C GLN A 42 -14.77 -4.29 14.72
N ALA A 43 -14.00 -3.44 14.04
CA ALA A 43 -14.22 -3.12 12.63
C ALA A 43 -14.02 -4.33 11.72
N LEU A 44 -13.10 -5.23 12.06
CA LEU A 44 -12.90 -6.47 11.30
C LEU A 44 -14.03 -7.47 11.50
N GLU A 45 -14.62 -7.55 12.70
CA GLU A 45 -15.82 -8.33 12.96
C GLU A 45 -17.02 -7.79 12.16
N LEU A 46 -17.26 -6.47 12.21
CA LEU A 46 -18.29 -5.82 11.40
C LEU A 46 -18.11 -6.08 9.89
N TYR A 47 -16.87 -6.06 9.42
CA TYR A 47 -16.60 -6.38 8.01
C TYR A 47 -16.93 -7.85 7.69
N ARG A 48 -16.60 -8.77 8.57
CA ARG A 48 -16.98 -10.19 8.43
C ARG A 48 -18.50 -10.33 8.32
N ASP A 49 -19.24 -9.73 9.25
CA ASP A 49 -20.72 -9.77 9.26
C ASP A 49 -21.32 -9.20 7.96
N LEU A 50 -20.74 -8.10 7.45
CA LEU A 50 -21.15 -7.52 6.17
C LEU A 50 -20.95 -8.49 5.00
N LEU A 51 -19.83 -9.21 4.96
CA LEU A 51 -19.56 -10.21 3.93
C LEU A 51 -20.49 -11.43 4.05
N GLU A 52 -20.73 -11.92 5.27
CA GLU A 52 -21.62 -13.06 5.53
C GLU A 52 -23.07 -12.76 5.15
N ASN A 53 -23.54 -11.56 5.46
CA ASN A 53 -24.90 -11.12 5.14
C ASN A 53 -25.09 -10.85 3.65
N ALA A 54 -24.14 -10.17 3.00
CA ALA A 54 -24.27 -9.78 1.60
C ALA A 54 -23.85 -10.89 0.63
N ARG A 55 -22.96 -11.80 1.03
CA ARG A 55 -22.36 -12.87 0.20
C ARG A 55 -21.98 -12.40 -1.20
N PRO A 56 -21.16 -11.32 -1.32
CA PRO A 56 -20.85 -10.74 -2.61
C PRO A 56 -20.02 -11.68 -3.47
N ASP A 57 -20.12 -11.54 -4.80
CA ASP A 57 -19.13 -12.09 -5.73
C ASP A 57 -18.05 -11.05 -5.96
N VAL A 58 -16.92 -11.13 -5.23
CA VAL A 58 -15.88 -10.11 -5.23
C VAL A 58 -14.98 -10.26 -6.44
N GLY A 59 -15.17 -9.39 -7.44
CA GLY A 59 -14.34 -9.36 -8.67
C GLY A 59 -12.99 -8.69 -8.48
N LEU A 60 -12.88 -7.72 -7.55
CA LEU A 60 -11.63 -7.01 -7.24
C LEU A 60 -11.59 -6.61 -5.76
N LEU A 61 -10.55 -7.06 -5.05
CA LEU A 61 -10.15 -6.50 -3.76
C LEU A 61 -8.91 -5.61 -3.96
N ALA A 62 -8.96 -4.37 -3.48
CA ALA A 62 -7.83 -3.45 -3.48
C ALA A 62 -7.52 -2.98 -2.06
N ASN A 63 -6.47 -3.50 -1.45
CA ASN A 63 -5.96 -3.07 -0.16
C ASN A 63 -5.01 -1.89 -0.36
N VAL A 64 -5.53 -0.67 -0.21
CA VAL A 64 -4.79 0.58 -0.43
C VAL A 64 -4.63 1.41 0.85
N ALA A 65 -5.32 1.04 1.93
CA ALA A 65 -5.19 1.69 3.23
C ALA A 65 -3.77 1.52 3.77
N GLY A 66 -3.22 2.58 4.32
CA GLY A 66 -1.88 2.56 4.90
C GLY A 66 -1.35 3.97 5.14
N PHE A 67 -0.42 4.10 6.06
CA PHE A 67 0.28 5.36 6.31
C PHE A 67 1.73 5.09 6.69
N GLY A 68 2.54 6.14 6.68
CA GLY A 68 3.92 6.12 7.12
C GLY A 68 4.24 7.33 7.99
N LYS A 69 5.28 7.21 8.80
CA LYS A 69 5.89 8.31 9.55
C LYS A 69 7.37 8.36 9.20
N PHE A 70 7.89 9.57 9.02
CA PHE A 70 9.30 9.83 8.78
C PHE A 70 9.93 10.37 10.05
N GLY A 71 11.11 9.88 10.39
CA GLY A 71 11.82 10.32 11.58
C GLY A 71 12.84 9.30 12.03
N ARG A 72 13.75 9.75 12.91
CA ARG A 72 14.64 8.86 13.63
C ARG A 72 13.82 7.95 14.55
N TYR A 73 14.40 6.84 14.96
CA TYR A 73 13.74 5.84 15.81
C TYR A 73 13.21 6.42 17.15
N ASP A 74 13.87 7.45 17.66
CA ASP A 74 13.54 8.14 18.91
C ASP A 74 12.55 9.31 18.73
N GLN A 75 12.25 9.68 17.50
CA GLN A 75 11.32 10.76 17.16
C GLN A 75 9.90 10.27 16.83
N ILE A 76 9.78 9.01 16.40
CA ILE A 76 8.47 8.44 16.09
C ILE A 76 7.86 7.82 17.35
N PRO A 77 6.71 8.31 17.84
CA PRO A 77 6.04 7.71 18.98
C PRO A 77 5.79 6.20 18.79
N LEU A 78 6.00 5.42 19.84
CA LEU A 78 5.76 3.98 19.80
C LEU A 78 4.33 3.64 19.31
N ALA A 79 3.35 4.41 19.75
CA ALA A 79 1.95 4.22 19.32
C ALA A 79 1.77 4.35 17.80
N ASP A 80 2.46 5.32 17.15
CA ASP A 80 2.42 5.49 15.70
C ASP A 80 3.13 4.31 14.98
N SER A 81 4.23 3.85 15.53
CA SER A 81 4.96 2.68 15.02
C SER A 81 4.09 1.42 15.04
N LEU A 82 3.43 1.15 16.17
CA LEU A 82 2.52 0.01 16.30
C LEU A 82 1.30 0.16 15.39
N LYS A 83 0.72 1.36 15.30
CA LYS A 83 -0.41 1.62 14.41
C LYS A 83 -0.07 1.46 12.93
N MET A 84 1.18 1.77 12.51
CA MET A 84 1.65 1.43 11.15
C MET A 84 1.62 -0.08 10.90
N ILE A 85 2.03 -0.90 11.86
CA ILE A 85 1.99 -2.37 11.76
C ILE A 85 0.54 -2.85 11.71
N ASP A 86 -0.31 -2.34 12.58
CA ASP A 86 -1.73 -2.71 12.62
C ASP A 86 -2.44 -2.41 11.30
N LEU A 87 -2.27 -1.21 10.75
CA LEU A 87 -2.96 -0.84 9.50
C LEU A 87 -2.29 -1.47 8.27
N ASN A 88 -0.97 -1.34 8.13
CA ASN A 88 -0.28 -1.72 6.89
C ASN A 88 -0.13 -3.24 6.75
N CYS A 89 -0.09 -3.99 7.86
CA CYS A 89 0.12 -5.44 7.84
C CYS A 89 -1.10 -6.21 8.33
N LYS A 90 -1.47 -6.06 9.60
CA LYS A 90 -2.54 -6.85 10.23
C LYS A 90 -3.89 -6.64 9.54
N ALA A 91 -4.31 -5.38 9.36
CA ALA A 91 -5.56 -5.08 8.67
C ALA A 91 -5.55 -5.59 7.20
N LEU A 92 -4.43 -5.43 6.49
CA LEU A 92 -4.30 -5.92 5.10
C LEU A 92 -4.48 -7.44 5.04
N VAL A 93 -3.86 -8.20 5.94
CA VAL A 93 -4.02 -9.66 6.01
C VAL A 93 -5.47 -10.01 6.33
N ALA A 94 -6.05 -9.40 7.36
CA ALA A 94 -7.44 -9.66 7.77
C ALA A 94 -8.43 -9.36 6.64
N MET A 95 -8.34 -8.19 6.01
CA MET A 95 -9.20 -7.84 4.86
C MET A 95 -9.05 -8.83 3.71
N THR A 96 -7.82 -9.27 3.44
CA THR A 96 -7.55 -10.26 2.40
C THR A 96 -8.20 -11.60 2.75
N GLU A 97 -7.92 -12.16 3.92
CA GLU A 97 -8.37 -13.50 4.31
C GLU A 97 -9.89 -13.58 4.49
N LEU A 98 -10.51 -12.54 5.06
CA LEU A 98 -11.97 -12.46 5.18
C LEU A 98 -12.66 -12.37 3.80
N THR A 99 -12.05 -11.72 2.83
CA THR A 99 -12.64 -11.55 1.49
C THR A 99 -12.41 -12.74 0.57
N LEU A 100 -11.29 -13.47 0.72
CA LEU A 100 -10.92 -14.58 -0.16
C LEU A 100 -12.01 -15.66 -0.36
N PRO A 101 -12.85 -16.05 0.63
CA PRO A 101 -13.95 -16.97 0.42
C PRO A 101 -14.98 -16.50 -0.62
N TYR A 102 -15.11 -15.20 -0.81
CA TYR A 102 -16.05 -14.56 -1.72
C TYR A 102 -15.45 -14.24 -3.10
N MET A 103 -14.19 -14.62 -3.32
CA MET A 103 -13.48 -14.41 -4.59
C MET A 103 -13.46 -15.69 -5.42
N LYS A 104 -14.03 -15.63 -6.62
CA LYS A 104 -14.08 -16.73 -7.58
C LYS A 104 -12.94 -16.68 -8.60
N ARG A 105 -12.88 -17.69 -9.45
CA ARG A 105 -11.97 -17.73 -10.60
C ARG A 105 -12.16 -16.47 -11.46
N GLY A 106 -11.05 -15.82 -11.81
CA GLY A 106 -11.04 -14.55 -12.56
C GLY A 106 -10.99 -13.30 -11.68
N ALA A 107 -11.27 -13.42 -10.38
CA ALA A 107 -11.13 -12.33 -9.42
C ALA A 107 -9.68 -11.84 -9.31
N LYS A 108 -9.52 -10.61 -8.83
CA LYS A 108 -8.22 -9.94 -8.72
C LYS A 108 -8.04 -9.36 -7.33
N LEU A 109 -6.81 -9.42 -6.85
CA LEU A 109 -6.37 -8.83 -5.59
C LEU A 109 -5.18 -7.91 -5.84
N LEU A 110 -5.26 -6.69 -5.36
CA LEU A 110 -4.22 -5.68 -5.45
C LEU A 110 -3.85 -5.21 -4.04
N ASN A 111 -2.57 -5.30 -3.68
CA ASN A 111 -2.04 -4.77 -2.42
C ASN A 111 -1.12 -3.58 -2.70
N LEU A 112 -1.39 -2.43 -2.07
CA LEU A 112 -0.55 -1.25 -2.20
C LEU A 112 0.69 -1.40 -1.31
N ASP A 113 1.80 -1.57 -1.98
CA ASP A 113 3.13 -1.66 -1.43
C ASP A 113 3.87 -0.31 -1.53
N SER A 114 5.18 -0.32 -1.64
CA SER A 114 6.05 0.83 -1.84
C SER A 114 7.38 0.41 -2.43
N LEU A 115 8.06 1.35 -3.06
CA LEU A 115 9.47 1.19 -3.45
C LEU A 115 10.37 0.87 -2.25
N SER A 116 10.02 1.36 -1.05
CA SER A 116 10.76 1.08 0.19
C SER A 116 10.75 -0.39 0.62
N ALA A 117 9.91 -1.23 0.02
CA ALA A 117 9.86 -2.66 0.29
C ALA A 117 11.07 -3.45 -0.22
N PHE A 118 11.85 -2.86 -1.13
CA PHE A 118 12.97 -3.57 -1.76
C PHE A 118 14.30 -3.41 -1.03
N GLN A 119 14.35 -2.57 0.00
CA GLN A 119 15.56 -2.30 0.78
C GLN A 119 15.22 -1.82 2.19
N PRO A 120 16.12 -1.97 3.18
CA PRO A 120 16.03 -1.23 4.43
C PRO A 120 16.17 0.28 4.15
N VAL A 121 15.34 1.10 4.81
CA VAL A 121 15.36 2.56 4.62
C VAL A 121 15.46 3.24 6.00
N PRO A 122 16.63 3.75 6.38
CA PRO A 122 16.78 4.58 7.58
C PRO A 122 15.80 5.76 7.55
N TYR A 123 15.33 6.19 8.72
CA TYR A 123 14.29 7.21 8.93
C TYR A 123 12.88 6.83 8.46
N LEU A 124 12.71 5.65 7.84
CA LEU A 124 11.44 5.02 7.50
C LEU A 124 11.41 3.56 7.97
N ASN A 125 12.14 3.23 9.01
CA ASN A 125 12.41 1.84 9.41
C ASN A 125 11.13 0.99 9.53
N VAL A 126 10.18 1.38 10.36
CA VAL A 126 8.92 0.62 10.55
C VAL A 126 8.09 0.63 9.27
N TYR A 127 7.92 1.80 8.63
CA TYR A 127 7.16 1.88 7.39
C TYR A 127 7.74 0.96 6.30
N ALA A 128 9.04 1.05 6.02
CA ALA A 128 9.70 0.20 5.01
C ALA A 128 9.58 -1.29 5.35
N SER A 129 9.69 -1.64 6.64
CA SER A 129 9.50 -3.02 7.10
C SER A 129 8.08 -3.51 6.88
N THR A 130 7.06 -2.69 7.14
CA THR A 130 5.66 -3.05 6.84
C THR A 130 5.45 -3.26 5.33
N LYS A 131 6.08 -2.44 4.49
CA LYS A 131 5.96 -2.59 3.03
C LYS A 131 6.74 -3.80 2.50
N ALA A 132 7.89 -4.15 3.09
CA ALA A 132 8.58 -5.40 2.80
C ALA A 132 7.72 -6.63 3.16
N PHE A 133 7.02 -6.59 4.30
CA PHE A 133 6.03 -7.60 4.66
C PHE A 133 4.93 -7.72 3.58
N VAL A 134 4.31 -6.59 3.17
CA VAL A 134 3.24 -6.58 2.16
C VAL A 134 3.72 -7.17 0.83
N LEU A 135 4.93 -6.81 0.38
CA LEU A 135 5.51 -7.35 -0.85
C LEU A 135 5.70 -8.86 -0.78
N SER A 136 6.29 -9.35 0.31
CA SER A 136 6.54 -10.77 0.54
C SER A 136 5.23 -11.56 0.62
N TYR A 137 4.28 -11.11 1.44
CA TYR A 137 2.95 -11.70 1.58
C TYR A 137 2.23 -11.79 0.23
N THR A 138 2.18 -10.67 -0.51
CA THR A 138 1.49 -10.61 -1.80
C THR A 138 2.07 -11.59 -2.82
N ARG A 139 3.39 -11.72 -2.87
CA ARG A 139 4.06 -12.64 -3.80
C ARG A 139 3.81 -14.10 -3.45
N SER A 140 3.85 -14.46 -2.18
CA SER A 140 3.53 -15.82 -1.71
C SER A 140 2.08 -16.15 -2.05
N LEU A 141 1.16 -15.27 -1.67
CA LEU A 141 -0.26 -15.44 -1.93
C LEU A 141 -0.59 -15.55 -3.43
N ALA A 142 0.14 -14.85 -4.30
CA ALA A 142 -0.02 -14.95 -5.75
C ALA A 142 0.27 -16.37 -6.27
N ARG A 143 1.18 -17.10 -5.64
CA ARG A 143 1.47 -18.51 -5.98
C ARG A 143 0.42 -19.46 -5.44
N GLU A 144 -0.01 -19.25 -4.21
CA GLU A 144 -1.02 -20.09 -3.53
C GLU A 144 -2.39 -19.99 -4.19
N LEU A 145 -2.78 -18.80 -4.65
CA LEU A 145 -4.09 -18.56 -5.27
C LEU A 145 -4.12 -18.83 -6.78
N ARG A 146 -2.98 -19.12 -7.41
CA ARG A 146 -2.91 -19.45 -8.84
C ARG A 146 -3.81 -20.65 -9.25
N PRO A 147 -3.88 -21.76 -8.49
CA PRO A 147 -4.79 -22.86 -8.81
C PRO A 147 -6.27 -22.46 -8.76
N ARG A 148 -6.63 -21.52 -7.87
CA ARG A 148 -7.98 -20.95 -7.81
C ARG A 148 -8.29 -19.99 -8.97
N GLY A 149 -7.29 -19.62 -9.76
CA GLY A 149 -7.43 -18.68 -10.88
C GLY A 149 -7.64 -17.22 -10.40
N ILE A 150 -7.24 -16.89 -9.18
CA ILE A 150 -7.28 -15.53 -8.64
C ILE A 150 -5.94 -14.85 -8.95
N ARG A 151 -6.02 -13.65 -9.51
CA ARG A 151 -4.85 -12.84 -9.86
C ARG A 151 -4.48 -11.94 -8.70
N VAL A 152 -3.26 -12.08 -8.17
CA VAL A 152 -2.74 -11.26 -7.06
C VAL A 152 -1.54 -10.45 -7.53
N MET A 153 -1.46 -9.16 -7.15
CA MET A 153 -0.38 -8.28 -7.56
C MET A 153 -0.10 -7.20 -6.49
N ALA A 154 1.19 -6.93 -6.24
CA ALA A 154 1.63 -5.77 -5.48
C ALA A 154 1.74 -4.54 -6.40
N VAL A 155 1.42 -3.37 -5.88
CA VAL A 155 1.71 -2.08 -6.53
C VAL A 155 2.74 -1.36 -5.70
N SER A 156 3.95 -1.20 -6.24
CA SER A 156 5.09 -0.60 -5.55
C SER A 156 5.44 0.75 -6.20
N PRO A 157 4.74 1.83 -5.81
CA PRO A 157 5.04 3.16 -6.32
C PRO A 157 6.32 3.72 -5.71
N GLY A 158 6.95 4.66 -6.43
CA GLY A 158 7.87 5.63 -5.86
C GLY A 158 7.10 6.69 -5.05
N TRP A 159 7.60 7.90 -5.02
CA TRP A 159 6.92 9.01 -4.36
C TRP A 159 5.68 9.44 -5.15
N VAL A 160 4.53 9.52 -4.48
CA VAL A 160 3.23 9.87 -5.08
C VAL A 160 2.66 11.08 -4.38
N LYS A 161 2.21 12.07 -5.13
CA LYS A 161 1.54 13.27 -4.59
C LYS A 161 0.17 12.89 -4.01
N THR A 162 0.10 12.77 -2.71
CA THR A 162 -1.10 12.43 -1.94
C THR A 162 -0.98 13.03 -0.54
N GLU A 163 -2.06 13.02 0.23
CA GLU A 163 -2.06 13.37 1.66
C GLU A 163 -1.11 12.49 2.52
N PHE A 164 -0.48 11.46 1.94
CA PHE A 164 0.50 10.64 2.63
C PHE A 164 1.64 11.49 3.21
N PHE A 165 2.11 12.50 2.48
CA PHE A 165 3.16 13.40 2.95
C PHE A 165 2.73 14.25 4.11
N ASP A 166 1.48 14.73 4.13
CA ASP A 166 0.94 15.54 5.22
C ASP A 166 0.98 14.78 6.55
N HIS A 167 0.74 13.46 6.50
CA HIS A 167 0.82 12.59 7.67
C HIS A 167 2.25 12.14 7.99
N ALA A 168 3.06 11.88 6.98
CA ALA A 168 4.42 11.35 7.15
C ALA A 168 5.37 12.37 7.78
N LEU A 169 5.20 13.66 7.44
CA LEU A 169 6.05 14.76 7.90
C LEU A 169 5.66 15.33 9.27
N GLN A 170 4.56 14.89 9.87
CA GLN A 170 4.09 15.40 11.17
C GLN A 170 5.03 15.10 12.34
N THR A 171 5.86 14.08 12.25
CA THR A 171 6.73 13.62 13.33
C THR A 171 8.11 14.27 13.31
N SER A 172 8.69 14.42 12.12
CA SER A 172 9.98 15.08 11.92
C SER A 172 10.04 15.55 10.48
N ASN A 173 10.18 16.82 10.34
CA ASN A 173 10.21 17.52 9.07
C ASN A 173 11.53 17.34 8.32
N ASP A 174 12.64 16.98 9.00
CA ASP A 174 13.98 17.03 8.43
C ASP A 174 14.64 15.69 8.19
N ALA A 175 14.09 14.60 8.71
CA ALA A 175 14.70 13.29 8.61
C ALA A 175 14.76 12.76 7.16
N VAL A 176 13.75 13.05 6.36
CA VAL A 176 13.71 12.69 4.94
C VAL A 176 13.53 13.96 4.11
N THR A 177 14.56 14.30 3.36
CA THR A 177 14.63 15.57 2.59
C THR A 177 14.79 15.34 1.10
N TYR A 178 15.08 14.12 0.66
CA TYR A 178 15.31 13.80 -0.74
C TYR A 178 14.12 13.08 -1.35
N TYR A 179 13.49 13.73 -2.33
CA TYR A 179 12.39 13.20 -3.14
C TYR A 179 12.79 13.29 -4.60
N ASN A 180 13.26 12.18 -5.17
CA ASN A 180 13.83 12.19 -6.52
C ASN A 180 12.81 12.49 -7.62
N ARG A 181 11.57 12.02 -7.49
CA ARG A 181 10.49 12.26 -8.45
C ARG A 181 9.14 11.99 -7.82
N LEU A 182 8.23 12.93 -7.95
CA LEU A 182 6.83 12.82 -7.53
C LEU A 182 5.96 12.45 -8.73
N TYR A 183 5.14 11.43 -8.57
CA TYR A 183 4.18 10.96 -9.58
C TYR A 183 2.75 11.31 -9.15
N GLU A 184 1.86 11.46 -10.14
CA GLU A 184 0.43 11.60 -9.87
C GLU A 184 -0.18 10.21 -9.56
N ALA A 185 -1.06 10.15 -8.55
CA ALA A 185 -1.73 8.90 -8.14
C ALA A 185 -2.49 8.25 -9.31
N LYS A 186 -3.12 9.06 -10.17
CA LYS A 186 -3.83 8.62 -11.35
C LYS A 186 -2.95 7.82 -12.32
N ASP A 187 -1.73 8.27 -12.57
CA ASP A 187 -0.81 7.64 -13.51
C ASP A 187 -0.26 6.33 -12.96
N VAL A 188 0.04 6.31 -11.64
CA VAL A 188 0.43 5.09 -10.93
C VAL A 188 -0.68 4.04 -11.03
N MET A 189 -1.93 4.40 -10.72
CA MET A 189 -3.07 3.49 -10.76
C MET A 189 -3.41 3.04 -12.18
N LYS A 190 -3.28 3.90 -13.20
CA LYS A 190 -3.44 3.51 -14.61
C LYS A 190 -2.45 2.41 -15.00
N THR A 191 -1.18 2.54 -14.58
CA THR A 191 -0.16 1.51 -14.81
C THR A 191 -0.49 0.22 -14.05
N ALA A 192 -0.89 0.34 -12.78
CA ALA A 192 -1.25 -0.81 -11.94
C ALA A 192 -2.42 -1.59 -12.52
N LEU A 193 -3.49 -0.94 -12.93
CA LEU A 193 -4.64 -1.58 -13.56
C LEU A 193 -4.26 -2.23 -14.90
N HIS A 194 -3.48 -1.55 -15.74
CA HIS A 194 -2.96 -2.17 -16.96
C HIS A 194 -2.16 -3.45 -16.65
N ASP A 195 -1.23 -3.38 -15.69
CA ASP A 195 -0.41 -4.54 -15.32
C ASP A 195 -1.26 -5.67 -14.72
N LEU A 196 -2.27 -5.36 -13.89
CA LEU A 196 -3.17 -6.33 -13.27
C LEU A 196 -4.04 -7.08 -14.30
N TYR A 197 -4.56 -6.38 -15.29
CA TYR A 197 -5.52 -6.94 -16.24
C TYR A 197 -4.88 -7.45 -17.54
N ARG A 198 -3.72 -6.92 -17.94
CA ARG A 198 -3.12 -7.16 -19.27
C ARG A 198 -1.76 -7.84 -19.24
N THR A 199 -1.15 -8.03 -18.07
CA THR A 199 0.18 -8.65 -17.96
C THR A 199 0.18 -9.79 -16.96
N LYS A 200 1.33 -10.50 -16.85
CA LYS A 200 1.55 -11.57 -15.86
C LYS A 200 2.46 -11.12 -14.71
N LYS A 201 2.73 -9.82 -14.56
CA LYS A 201 3.61 -9.31 -13.51
C LYS A 201 3.00 -9.52 -12.13
N ASP A 202 3.80 -9.91 -11.17
CA ASP A 202 3.46 -10.02 -9.74
C ASP A 202 3.64 -8.70 -9.00
N VAL A 203 4.37 -7.75 -9.60
CA VAL A 203 4.60 -6.40 -9.06
C VAL A 203 4.46 -5.37 -10.17
N SER A 204 3.65 -4.36 -9.94
CA SER A 204 3.54 -3.18 -10.80
C SER A 204 4.36 -2.02 -10.26
N ILE A 205 5.22 -1.46 -11.10
CA ILE A 205 6.07 -0.31 -10.79
C ILE A 205 5.86 0.73 -11.88
N HIS A 206 5.40 1.93 -11.50
CA HIS A 206 5.24 3.03 -12.43
C HIS A 206 6.56 3.78 -12.64
N GLY A 207 6.86 4.14 -13.88
CA GLY A 207 8.04 4.92 -14.28
C GLY A 207 9.29 4.07 -14.55
N LEU A 208 9.93 4.31 -15.71
CA LEU A 208 11.16 3.61 -16.10
C LEU A 208 12.31 3.85 -15.11
N PRO A 209 12.57 5.08 -14.63
CA PRO A 209 13.64 5.32 -13.66
C PRO A 209 13.45 4.51 -12.37
N VAL A 210 12.22 4.42 -11.86
CA VAL A 210 11.89 3.65 -10.64
C VAL A 210 12.11 2.16 -10.86
N ARG A 211 11.76 1.63 -12.04
CA ARG A 211 12.03 0.22 -12.39
C ARG A 211 13.53 -0.09 -12.40
N TRP A 212 14.34 0.80 -12.94
CA TRP A 212 15.80 0.66 -12.93
C TRP A 212 16.36 0.74 -11.52
N GLN A 213 15.91 1.70 -10.71
CA GLN A 213 16.28 1.81 -9.30
C GLN A 213 16.02 0.51 -8.53
N VAL A 214 14.83 -0.09 -8.69
CA VAL A 214 14.50 -1.38 -8.05
C VAL A 214 15.43 -2.50 -8.51
N ARG A 215 15.78 -2.56 -9.79
CA ARG A 215 16.73 -3.56 -10.31
C ARG A 215 18.11 -3.42 -9.68
N LEU A 216 18.61 -2.19 -9.60
CA LEU A 216 19.93 -1.91 -9.00
C LEU A 216 19.94 -2.25 -7.51
N VAL A 217 18.93 -1.80 -6.76
CA VAL A 217 18.81 -2.07 -5.33
C VAL A 217 18.80 -3.56 -5.01
N LYS A 218 18.19 -4.39 -5.86
CA LYS A 218 18.19 -5.86 -5.68
C LYS A 218 19.55 -6.52 -5.89
N LEU A 219 20.46 -5.89 -6.62
CA LEU A 219 21.80 -6.41 -6.93
C LEU A 219 22.87 -5.90 -5.96
N LEU A 220 22.61 -4.77 -5.30
CA LEU A 220 23.58 -4.15 -4.39
C LEU A 220 23.42 -4.65 -2.95
N PRO A 221 24.51 -4.75 -2.18
CA PRO A 221 24.44 -5.02 -0.75
C PRO A 221 23.59 -3.94 -0.04
N HIS A 222 22.73 -4.34 0.87
CA HIS A 222 21.85 -3.41 1.60
C HIS A 222 22.62 -2.30 2.33
N LYS A 223 23.80 -2.62 2.89
CA LYS A 223 24.67 -1.63 3.55
C LYS A 223 25.01 -0.47 2.59
N LEU A 224 25.48 -0.78 1.40
CA LEU A 224 25.80 0.23 0.39
C LEU A 224 24.57 1.08 0.00
N VAL A 225 23.42 0.43 -0.16
CA VAL A 225 22.17 1.14 -0.50
C VAL A 225 21.74 2.09 0.62
N MET A 226 21.85 1.65 1.88
CA MET A 226 21.59 2.51 3.05
C MET A 226 22.57 3.68 3.14
N ASP A 227 23.87 3.45 2.90
CA ASP A 227 24.88 4.50 2.92
C ASP A 227 24.62 5.57 1.83
N ILE A 228 24.22 5.14 0.62
CA ILE A 228 23.80 6.04 -0.46
C ILE A 228 22.57 6.84 -0.04
N TRP A 229 21.54 6.17 0.51
CA TRP A 229 20.33 6.81 0.99
C TRP A 229 20.64 7.86 2.06
N MET A 230 21.45 7.51 3.05
CA MET A 230 21.82 8.43 4.13
C MET A 230 22.55 9.67 3.58
N ARG A 231 23.47 9.53 2.64
CA ARG A 231 24.17 10.65 2.00
C ARG A 231 23.26 11.57 1.20
N GLN A 232 22.13 11.08 0.74
CA GLN A 232 21.15 11.89 0.01
C GLN A 232 20.31 12.79 0.94
N GLN A 233 20.28 12.51 2.25
CA GLN A 233 19.55 13.33 3.20
C GLN A 233 20.41 14.54 3.63
N LYS A 234 19.80 15.73 3.76
CA LYS A 234 20.53 16.99 4.01
C LYS A 234 21.14 17.12 5.40
N HIS A 235 20.62 16.39 6.40
CA HIS A 235 21.01 16.50 7.82
C HIS A 235 21.53 15.17 8.35
N ASN A 236 22.71 14.77 7.87
CA ASN A 236 23.28 13.47 8.18
C ASN A 236 24.30 13.46 9.31
N LYS A 237 24.53 14.59 9.96
CA LYS A 237 25.43 14.64 11.13
C LYS A 237 24.66 14.15 12.36
N LEU A 238 25.14 13.06 12.97
CA LEU A 238 24.82 12.73 14.33
C LEU A 238 25.31 13.88 15.24
N PRO A 239 24.60 14.23 16.33
CA PRO A 239 25.02 15.30 17.24
C PRO A 239 26.41 15.13 17.85
N ASP A 240 27.04 13.95 17.75
CA ASP A 240 28.27 13.56 18.41
C ASP A 240 29.43 13.29 17.42
N GLU A 241 29.35 13.76 16.18
CA GLU A 241 30.43 13.64 15.17
C GLU A 241 31.25 14.93 15.00
N ASP A 242 31.28 15.82 16.03
CA ASP A 242 32.20 16.99 16.09
C ASP A 242 33.44 16.69 16.94
#